data_95efe3c591b947d8f3f903faf5d642e6
#
_entry.id   95efe3c591b947d8f3f903faf5d642e6
#
_cell.length_a   1.000
_cell.length_b   1.000
_cell.length_c   1.000
_cell.angle_alpha   90.00
_cell.angle_beta   90.00
_cell.angle_gamma   90.00
#
_symmetry.space_group_name_H-M   'P 1'
#
loop_
_entity.id
_entity.type
_entity.pdbx_description
1 polymer ?
#
loop_
_entity_poly.entity_id
_entity_poly.type
_entity_poly.pdbx_seq_one_letter_code
_entity_poly.pdbx_strand_id
1 'polypeptide(L)'
;MLRIEDAVINHPEILNEQIAAPIVIVGLPRTGSTMTHRLLAADPRHTAMLWGEGRYPAMLPNEERGNPSERMALGKAEVDAVVAASPEALTIHPWDYKGADEEILLLEHTFFSTVPESFMRLPSYSSWVEDQDHIHAYNQLKIMLQYLQWQNPGREKKRWVLKSPHHLGFIDKLLMVFPDSKVIQTHRDPQKTVPSFCSMCANLFEPLTNSYDKNNIGSHWANKLSKVLNHCMEVSNANPDNFLDLDFLKMIEDPIAEMSIVYKFINQDFTDQAENAMTAWKAENQHEMGSHHYSLEEFGLAPTFIETNFNEYINQYIDKENL
;
A
#
# COMPACT_ATOMS: atom_id res chain seq x y z
N MET A 1 18.74 -6.99 -5.80
CA MET A 1 18.33 -8.15 -6.64
C MET A 1 19.40 -9.26 -6.64
N LEU A 2 20.67 -9.05 -7.02
CA LEU A 2 21.68 -10.13 -7.10
C LEU A 2 21.77 -10.99 -5.81
N ARG A 3 21.76 -10.39 -4.62
CA ARG A 3 21.79 -11.16 -3.36
C ARG A 3 20.54 -12.03 -3.15
N ILE A 4 19.38 -11.58 -3.63
CA ILE A 4 18.14 -12.37 -3.54
C ILE A 4 18.23 -13.55 -4.51
N GLU A 5 18.72 -13.32 -5.71
CA GLU A 5 18.95 -14.38 -6.70
C GLU A 5 19.97 -15.41 -6.19
N ASP A 6 21.11 -14.95 -5.66
CA ASP A 6 22.11 -15.83 -5.03
C ASP A 6 21.51 -16.65 -3.88
N ALA A 7 20.64 -16.02 -3.04
CA ALA A 7 19.97 -16.73 -1.97
C ALA A 7 19.03 -17.83 -2.51
N VAL A 8 18.23 -17.53 -3.52
CA VAL A 8 17.33 -18.53 -4.15
C VAL A 8 18.11 -19.67 -4.81
N ILE A 9 19.25 -19.38 -5.44
CA ILE A 9 20.12 -20.41 -6.02
C ILE A 9 20.72 -21.32 -4.94
N ASN A 10 21.20 -20.73 -3.85
CA ASN A 10 21.83 -21.48 -2.75
C ASN A 10 20.82 -22.16 -1.81
N HIS A 11 19.59 -21.66 -1.76
CA HIS A 11 18.50 -22.10 -0.90
C HIS A 11 17.21 -22.26 -1.72
N PRO A 12 17.15 -23.27 -2.62
CA PRO A 12 15.98 -23.45 -3.50
C PRO A 12 14.69 -23.76 -2.75
N GLU A 13 14.75 -24.16 -1.48
CA GLU A 13 13.60 -24.31 -0.59
C GLU A 13 12.82 -23.02 -0.38
N ILE A 14 13.40 -21.84 -0.64
CA ILE A 14 12.71 -20.54 -0.61
C ILE A 14 11.50 -20.56 -1.55
N LEU A 15 11.63 -21.15 -2.72
CA LEU A 15 10.54 -21.23 -3.69
C LEU A 15 9.41 -22.19 -3.27
N ASN A 16 9.62 -23.01 -2.23
CA ASN A 16 8.60 -23.89 -1.67
C ASN A 16 7.75 -23.19 -0.58
N GLU A 17 8.17 -22.01 -0.11
CA GLU A 17 7.38 -21.23 0.84
C GLU A 17 6.00 -20.90 0.24
N GLN A 18 4.94 -21.11 1.03
CA GLN A 18 3.57 -20.88 0.57
C GLN A 18 3.08 -19.51 1.05
N ILE A 19 2.73 -18.65 0.09
CA ILE A 19 2.03 -17.39 0.35
C ILE A 19 0.54 -17.68 0.14
N ALA A 20 -0.11 -18.23 1.17
CA ALA A 20 -1.48 -18.73 1.06
C ALA A 20 -2.51 -17.65 1.38
N ALA A 21 -3.49 -17.50 0.51
CA ALA A 21 -4.65 -16.63 0.65
C ALA A 21 -4.33 -15.23 1.21
N PRO A 22 -3.38 -14.49 0.65
CA PRO A 22 -3.00 -13.20 1.21
C PRO A 22 -4.20 -12.24 1.25
N ILE A 23 -4.24 -11.39 2.27
CA ILE A 23 -5.18 -10.29 2.39
C ILE A 23 -4.56 -9.11 1.67
N VAL A 24 -5.25 -8.54 0.68
CA VAL A 24 -4.72 -7.45 -0.14
C VAL A 24 -5.59 -6.21 0.04
N ILE A 25 -5.01 -5.12 0.48
CA ILE A 25 -5.72 -3.86 0.67
C ILE A 25 -5.40 -2.95 -0.50
N VAL A 26 -6.43 -2.49 -1.20
CA VAL A 26 -6.36 -1.55 -2.32
C VAL A 26 -7.27 -0.35 -2.08
N GLY A 27 -7.11 0.68 -2.86
CA GLY A 27 -7.93 1.88 -2.83
C GLY A 27 -7.13 3.08 -3.31
N LEU A 28 -7.81 4.17 -3.60
CA LEU A 28 -7.12 5.43 -3.86
C LEU A 28 -6.22 5.78 -2.67
N PRO A 29 -5.08 6.43 -2.89
CA PRO A 29 -4.33 6.99 -1.78
C PRO A 29 -5.23 7.85 -0.88
N ARG A 30 -5.00 7.84 0.44
CA ARG A 30 -5.76 8.64 1.42
C ARG A 30 -7.19 8.16 1.71
N THR A 31 -7.49 6.90 1.46
CA THR A 31 -8.77 6.24 1.79
C THR A 31 -8.76 5.45 3.10
N GLY A 32 -7.75 5.65 3.97
CA GLY A 32 -7.63 4.91 5.23
C GLY A 32 -6.98 3.52 5.11
N SER A 33 -6.48 3.16 3.93
CA SER A 33 -5.84 1.86 3.66
C SER A 33 -4.66 1.55 4.61
N THR A 34 -3.88 2.56 5.04
CA THR A 34 -2.79 2.38 6.00
C THR A 34 -3.31 1.97 7.39
N MET A 35 -4.40 2.57 7.87
CA MET A 35 -5.02 2.18 9.12
C MET A 35 -5.54 0.75 9.05
N THR A 36 -6.27 0.41 7.99
CA THR A 36 -6.76 -0.96 7.72
C THR A 36 -5.61 -1.97 7.71
N HIS A 37 -4.52 -1.64 7.03
CA HIS A 37 -3.31 -2.47 6.96
C HIS A 37 -2.69 -2.73 8.32
N ARG A 38 -2.46 -1.68 9.10
CA ARG A 38 -1.80 -1.79 10.40
C ARG A 38 -2.69 -2.44 11.45
N LEU A 39 -4.01 -2.24 11.41
CA LEU A 39 -4.95 -2.98 12.24
C LEU A 39 -4.87 -4.48 11.96
N LEU A 40 -4.95 -4.89 10.69
CA LEU A 40 -4.82 -6.31 10.32
C LEU A 40 -3.44 -6.88 10.67
N ALA A 41 -2.37 -6.11 10.48
CA ALA A 41 -1.02 -6.53 10.83
C ALA A 41 -0.78 -6.64 12.36
N ALA A 42 -1.62 -6.01 13.18
CA ALA A 42 -1.56 -6.14 14.63
C ALA A 42 -2.00 -7.53 15.15
N ASP A 43 -2.82 -8.26 14.39
CA ASP A 43 -3.17 -9.65 14.73
C ASP A 43 -1.93 -10.55 14.64
N PRO A 44 -1.54 -11.27 15.71
CA PRO A 44 -0.34 -12.12 15.69
C PRO A 44 -0.40 -13.27 14.69
N ARG A 45 -1.58 -13.62 14.17
CA ARG A 45 -1.77 -14.61 13.10
C ARG A 45 -1.48 -14.07 11.71
N HIS A 46 -1.31 -12.75 11.59
CA HIS A 46 -0.99 -12.08 10.34
C HIS A 46 0.48 -11.67 10.30
N THR A 47 0.95 -11.37 9.11
CA THR A 47 2.26 -10.77 8.86
C THR A 47 2.16 -9.77 7.73
N ALA A 48 2.96 -8.73 7.79
CA ALA A 48 3.12 -7.75 6.74
C ALA A 48 4.61 -7.50 6.50
N MET A 49 4.95 -6.93 5.36
CA MET A 49 6.29 -6.42 5.12
C MET A 49 6.52 -5.19 6.02
N LEU A 50 7.64 -5.17 6.73
CA LEU A 50 8.05 -4.00 7.48
C LEU A 50 8.78 -3.02 6.55
N TRP A 51 8.69 -1.72 6.82
CA TRP A 51 9.36 -0.69 6.00
C TRP A 51 10.86 -1.01 5.83
N GLY A 52 11.56 -1.36 6.91
CA GLY A 52 12.98 -1.73 6.86
C GLY A 52 13.27 -2.97 6.01
N GLU A 53 12.35 -3.93 5.94
CA GLU A 53 12.45 -5.10 5.05
C GLU A 53 12.24 -4.72 3.59
N GLY A 54 11.34 -3.79 3.29
CA GLY A 54 11.12 -3.27 1.94
C GLY A 54 12.36 -2.53 1.40
N ARG A 55 13.01 -1.74 2.24
CA ARG A 55 14.24 -1.00 1.88
C ARG A 55 15.47 -1.90 1.79
N TYR A 56 15.59 -2.87 2.67
CA TYR A 56 16.73 -3.79 2.77
C TYR A 56 16.27 -5.26 2.77
N PRO A 57 15.67 -5.76 1.66
CA PRO A 57 15.07 -7.09 1.64
C PRO A 57 16.11 -8.22 1.68
N ALA A 58 17.32 -7.98 1.16
CA ALA A 58 18.35 -9.00 1.06
C ALA A 58 19.19 -9.09 2.34
N MET A 59 19.35 -10.30 2.87
CA MET A 59 20.24 -10.59 3.99
C MET A 59 21.64 -10.03 3.74
N LEU A 60 22.27 -9.47 4.78
CA LEU A 60 23.67 -9.04 4.74
C LEU A 60 24.61 -10.27 4.75
N PRO A 61 25.86 -10.12 4.28
CA PRO A 61 26.85 -11.16 4.46
C PRO A 61 27.01 -11.46 5.95
N ASN A 62 26.97 -12.72 6.35
CA ASN A 62 27.03 -13.20 7.74
C ASN A 62 25.78 -12.95 8.62
N GLU A 63 24.69 -12.44 8.05
CA GLU A 63 23.42 -12.35 8.77
C GLU A 63 22.80 -13.76 8.92
N GLU A 64 22.34 -14.06 10.13
CA GLU A 64 21.67 -15.33 10.43
C GLU A 64 20.16 -15.23 10.20
N ARG A 65 19.54 -16.30 9.70
CA ARG A 65 18.09 -16.41 9.62
C ARG A 65 17.45 -16.15 10.99
N GLY A 66 16.38 -15.35 10.98
CA GLY A 66 15.67 -14.97 12.21
C GLY A 66 16.30 -13.82 12.98
N ASN A 67 17.44 -13.28 12.54
CA ASN A 67 18.08 -12.14 13.20
C ASN A 67 18.41 -11.00 12.22
N PRO A 68 17.41 -10.22 11.78
CA PRO A 68 17.59 -9.11 10.85
C PRO A 68 18.12 -7.82 11.51
N SER A 69 18.71 -7.88 12.71
CA SER A 69 19.01 -6.70 13.54
C SER A 69 19.90 -5.68 12.84
N GLU A 70 20.93 -6.12 12.09
CA GLU A 70 21.82 -5.19 11.37
C GLU A 70 21.09 -4.50 10.20
N ARG A 71 20.31 -5.23 9.41
CA ARG A 71 19.48 -4.66 8.33
C ARG A 71 18.44 -3.68 8.85
N MET A 72 17.77 -4.06 9.94
CA MET A 72 16.77 -3.20 10.57
C MET A 72 17.41 -1.93 11.17
N ALA A 73 18.67 -1.99 11.61
CA ALA A 73 19.41 -0.81 12.04
C ALA A 73 19.70 0.15 10.87
N LEU A 74 19.96 -0.36 9.65
CA LEU A 74 20.08 0.46 8.45
C LEU A 74 18.76 1.16 8.13
N GLY A 75 17.65 0.43 8.18
CA GLY A 75 16.31 1.00 7.99
C GLY A 75 15.99 2.07 9.03
N LYS A 76 16.33 1.84 10.30
CA LYS A 76 16.17 2.84 11.35
C LYS A 76 16.96 4.11 11.05
N ALA A 77 18.23 3.97 10.68
CA ALA A 77 19.09 5.12 10.37
C ALA A 77 18.54 5.96 9.20
N GLU A 78 17.97 5.32 8.19
CA GLU A 78 17.32 6.01 7.06
C GLU A 78 16.06 6.78 7.52
N VAL A 79 15.19 6.15 8.33
CA VAL A 79 14.01 6.81 8.91
C VAL A 79 14.42 7.99 9.78
N ASP A 80 15.39 7.80 10.68
CA ASP A 80 15.89 8.87 11.54
C ASP A 80 16.41 10.06 10.72
N ALA A 81 17.09 9.81 9.59
CA ALA A 81 17.60 10.85 8.71
C ALA A 81 16.47 11.60 7.99
N VAL A 82 15.44 10.90 7.51
CA VAL A 82 14.25 11.52 6.88
C VAL A 82 13.53 12.42 7.88
N VAL A 83 13.25 11.92 9.07
CA VAL A 83 12.56 12.68 10.13
C VAL A 83 13.38 13.87 10.59
N ALA A 84 14.70 13.74 10.70
CA ALA A 84 15.58 14.85 11.06
C ALA A 84 15.65 15.94 9.98
N ALA A 85 15.59 15.54 8.70
CA ALA A 85 15.60 16.49 7.58
C ALA A 85 14.25 17.20 7.38
N SER A 86 13.15 16.51 7.64
CA SER A 86 11.78 17.04 7.51
C SER A 86 10.88 16.41 8.58
N PRO A 87 10.73 17.04 9.75
CA PRO A 87 9.82 16.56 10.79
C PRO A 87 8.36 16.44 10.33
N GLU A 88 7.95 17.27 9.35
CA GLU A 88 6.62 17.23 8.73
C GLU A 88 6.38 15.95 7.93
N ALA A 89 7.44 15.24 7.52
CA ALA A 89 7.31 13.96 6.79
C ALA A 89 6.45 12.94 7.55
N LEU A 90 6.45 12.96 8.89
CA LEU A 90 5.61 12.10 9.71
C LEU A 90 4.11 12.35 9.52
N THR A 91 3.70 13.55 9.12
CA THR A 91 2.29 13.87 8.85
C THR A 91 1.84 13.40 7.47
N ILE A 92 2.80 13.17 6.57
CA ILE A 92 2.59 12.72 5.20
C ILE A 92 2.50 11.20 5.15
N HIS A 93 3.48 10.52 5.76
CA HIS A 93 3.58 9.06 5.85
C HIS A 93 4.10 8.68 7.25
N PRO A 94 3.51 7.65 7.89
CA PRO A 94 3.97 7.21 9.21
C PRO A 94 5.28 6.41 9.06
N TRP A 95 6.40 7.14 9.03
CA TRP A 95 7.75 6.59 8.89
C TRP A 95 8.14 5.78 10.13
N ASP A 96 8.01 4.47 10.04
CA ASP A 96 8.42 3.52 11.08
C ASP A 96 9.11 2.32 10.44
N TYR A 97 10.41 2.14 10.72
CA TYR A 97 11.19 1.05 10.14
C TYR A 97 10.70 -0.34 10.56
N LYS A 98 9.92 -0.45 11.64
CA LYS A 98 9.25 -1.66 12.12
C LYS A 98 7.75 -1.68 11.81
N GLY A 99 7.22 -0.62 11.28
CA GLY A 99 5.81 -0.53 10.89
C GLY A 99 5.52 -1.36 9.64
N ALA A 100 4.33 -1.93 9.59
CA ALA A 100 3.82 -2.52 8.36
C ALA A 100 3.73 -1.46 7.27
N ASP A 101 4.29 -1.73 6.08
CA ASP A 101 4.37 -0.80 4.98
C ASP A 101 4.09 -1.46 3.63
N GLU A 102 4.06 -0.66 2.57
CA GLU A 102 3.63 -1.06 1.24
C GLU A 102 4.69 -1.88 0.53
N GLU A 103 4.30 -3.06 0.02
CA GLU A 103 5.18 -3.91 -0.78
C GLU A 103 5.51 -3.33 -2.17
N ILE A 104 4.98 -2.15 -2.51
CA ILE A 104 5.46 -1.38 -3.65
C ILE A 104 6.97 -1.09 -3.55
N LEU A 105 7.53 -1.03 -2.34
CA LEU A 105 8.98 -0.93 -2.12
C LEU A 105 9.74 -2.14 -2.66
N LEU A 106 9.14 -3.33 -2.63
CA LEU A 106 9.71 -4.53 -3.26
C LEU A 106 9.61 -4.43 -4.79
N LEU A 107 8.50 -3.91 -5.32
CA LEU A 107 8.31 -3.72 -6.75
C LEU A 107 9.28 -2.69 -7.34
N GLU A 108 9.78 -1.72 -6.55
CA GLU A 108 10.82 -0.78 -7.00
C GLU A 108 12.07 -1.51 -7.52
N HIS A 109 12.43 -2.65 -6.91
CA HIS A 109 13.58 -3.43 -7.33
C HIS A 109 13.41 -4.07 -8.72
N THR A 110 12.19 -4.09 -9.25
CA THR A 110 11.87 -4.60 -10.60
C THR A 110 11.72 -3.47 -11.63
N PHE A 111 11.77 -2.22 -11.22
CA PHE A 111 11.39 -1.03 -12.01
C PHE A 111 9.90 -0.98 -12.41
N PHE A 112 9.04 -1.82 -11.85
CA PHE A 112 7.59 -1.82 -12.08
C PHE A 112 6.87 -1.22 -10.87
N SER A 113 7.14 0.06 -10.58
CA SER A 113 6.60 0.76 -9.42
C SER A 113 6.21 2.18 -9.80
N THR A 114 5.14 2.69 -9.22
CA THR A 114 4.70 4.08 -9.38
C THR A 114 5.36 5.04 -8.37
N VAL A 115 6.19 4.53 -7.45
CA VAL A 115 6.87 5.36 -6.45
C VAL A 115 7.74 6.47 -7.07
N PRO A 116 8.57 6.22 -8.09
CA PRO A 116 9.38 7.29 -8.70
C PRO A 116 8.57 8.47 -9.20
N GLU A 117 7.34 8.23 -9.69
CA GLU A 117 6.44 9.29 -10.16
C GLU A 117 5.90 10.16 -9.03
N SER A 118 5.85 9.63 -7.79
CA SER A 118 5.41 10.37 -6.62
C SER A 118 6.46 11.35 -6.11
N PHE A 119 7.72 11.18 -6.54
CA PHE A 119 8.86 12.02 -6.14
C PHE A 119 9.31 12.99 -7.22
N MET A 120 8.99 12.74 -8.49
CA MET A 120 9.42 13.59 -9.59
C MET A 120 8.57 13.38 -10.85
N ARG A 121 8.60 14.38 -11.74
CA ARG A 121 7.90 14.30 -13.01
C ARG A 121 8.65 13.39 -14.00
N LEU A 122 8.11 12.20 -14.25
CA LEU A 122 8.71 11.17 -15.11
C LEU A 122 7.70 10.66 -16.19
N PRO A 123 7.22 11.50 -17.12
CA PRO A 123 6.13 11.12 -18.01
C PRO A 123 6.47 9.92 -18.92
N SER A 124 7.69 9.81 -19.42
CA SER A 124 8.11 8.68 -20.26
C SER A 124 8.17 7.37 -19.47
N TYR A 125 8.62 7.44 -18.21
CA TYR A 125 8.62 6.28 -17.34
C TYR A 125 7.19 5.87 -16.95
N SER A 126 6.33 6.83 -16.63
CA SER A 126 4.93 6.59 -16.30
C SER A 126 4.21 5.85 -17.44
N SER A 127 4.33 6.36 -18.67
CA SER A 127 3.75 5.70 -19.84
C SER A 127 4.35 4.31 -20.05
N TRP A 128 5.67 4.17 -19.91
CA TRP A 128 6.32 2.88 -20.05
C TRP A 128 5.80 1.86 -19.02
N VAL A 129 5.70 2.23 -17.73
CA VAL A 129 5.17 1.34 -16.68
C VAL A 129 3.73 0.91 -17.00
N GLU A 130 2.89 1.84 -17.45
CA GLU A 130 1.48 1.54 -17.77
C GLU A 130 1.33 0.58 -18.96
N ASP A 131 2.26 0.62 -19.93
CA ASP A 131 2.22 -0.19 -21.15
C ASP A 131 2.81 -1.60 -20.97
N GLN A 132 3.43 -1.91 -19.80
CA GLN A 132 4.07 -3.21 -19.59
C GLN A 132 3.09 -4.26 -19.07
N ASP A 133 3.41 -5.54 -19.37
CA ASP A 133 2.78 -6.67 -18.69
C ASP A 133 3.41 -6.87 -17.31
N HIS A 134 2.68 -6.54 -16.26
CA HIS A 134 3.12 -6.63 -14.87
C HIS A 134 3.17 -8.05 -14.30
N ILE A 135 2.81 -9.09 -15.04
CA ILE A 135 2.82 -10.47 -14.52
C ILE A 135 4.20 -10.90 -14.00
N HIS A 136 5.27 -10.46 -14.66
CA HIS A 136 6.63 -10.75 -14.22
C HIS A 136 6.99 -10.04 -12.93
N ALA A 137 6.55 -8.81 -12.74
CA ALA A 137 6.76 -8.04 -11.51
C ALA A 137 6.05 -8.69 -10.32
N TYR A 138 4.79 -9.15 -10.49
CA TYR A 138 4.05 -9.84 -9.43
C TYR A 138 4.62 -11.24 -9.13
N ASN A 139 5.10 -11.97 -10.13
CA ASN A 139 5.85 -13.21 -9.88
C ASN A 139 7.13 -12.94 -9.07
N GLN A 140 7.84 -11.86 -9.38
CA GLN A 140 9.01 -11.45 -8.60
C GLN A 140 8.63 -11.02 -7.19
N LEU A 141 7.53 -10.27 -7.02
CA LEU A 141 6.98 -9.94 -5.71
C LEU A 141 6.72 -11.21 -4.88
N LYS A 142 6.12 -12.24 -5.48
CA LYS A 142 5.89 -13.54 -4.80
C LYS A 142 7.19 -14.15 -4.31
N ILE A 143 8.23 -14.18 -5.15
CA ILE A 143 9.56 -14.70 -4.75
C ILE A 143 10.13 -13.87 -3.59
N MET A 144 9.99 -12.55 -3.63
CA MET A 144 10.48 -11.69 -2.56
C MET A 144 9.72 -11.90 -1.25
N LEU A 145 8.40 -12.11 -1.29
CA LEU A 145 7.61 -12.47 -0.11
C LEU A 145 8.01 -13.85 0.45
N GLN A 146 8.22 -14.85 -0.43
CA GLN A 146 8.74 -16.17 -0.06
C GLN A 146 10.11 -16.04 0.63
N TYR A 147 10.98 -15.21 0.09
CA TYR A 147 12.29 -14.96 0.68
C TYR A 147 12.20 -14.27 2.05
N LEU A 148 11.34 -13.26 2.19
CA LEU A 148 11.10 -12.60 3.50
C LEU A 148 10.48 -13.57 4.52
N GLN A 149 9.61 -14.47 4.08
CA GLN A 149 9.03 -15.50 4.92
C GLN A 149 10.09 -16.49 5.38
N TRP A 150 10.88 -17.02 4.45
CA TRP A 150 11.98 -17.93 4.74
C TRP A 150 13.02 -17.33 5.70
N GLN A 151 13.32 -16.04 5.57
CA GLN A 151 14.26 -15.34 6.50
C GLN A 151 13.77 -15.33 7.95
N ASN A 152 12.48 -15.34 8.18
CA ASN A 152 11.86 -15.12 9.48
C ASN A 152 11.07 -16.36 9.93
N PRO A 153 11.70 -17.34 10.61
CA PRO A 153 11.05 -18.55 11.07
C PRO A 153 9.81 -18.27 11.90
N GLY A 154 8.72 -19.00 11.62
CA GLY A 154 7.41 -18.79 12.23
C GLY A 154 6.46 -17.95 11.38
N ARG A 155 6.97 -17.21 10.38
CA ARG A 155 6.17 -16.41 9.46
C ARG A 155 5.37 -17.28 8.48
N GLU A 156 5.82 -18.49 8.21
CA GLU A 156 5.14 -19.49 7.37
C GLU A 156 3.77 -19.92 7.93
N LYS A 157 3.51 -19.66 9.22
CA LYS A 157 2.24 -19.94 9.89
C LYS A 157 1.29 -18.75 9.88
N LYS A 158 1.70 -17.63 9.30
CA LYS A 158 0.97 -16.38 9.31
C LYS A 158 0.43 -16.06 7.93
N ARG A 159 -0.72 -15.40 7.90
CA ARG A 159 -1.32 -14.90 6.67
C ARG A 159 -0.75 -13.53 6.32
N TRP A 160 -0.29 -13.36 5.10
CA TRP A 160 0.23 -12.09 4.63
C TRP A 160 -0.88 -11.05 4.47
N VAL A 161 -0.59 -9.83 4.89
CA VAL A 161 -1.39 -8.64 4.63
C VAL A 161 -0.56 -7.73 3.75
N LEU A 162 -1.03 -7.50 2.54
CA LEU A 162 -0.41 -6.66 1.51
C LEU A 162 -1.23 -5.37 1.36
N LYS A 163 -0.59 -4.25 1.05
CA LYS A 163 -1.29 -3.00 0.85
C LYS A 163 -0.51 -2.07 -0.08
N SER A 164 -1.09 -1.74 -1.23
CA SER A 164 -0.60 -0.63 -2.04
C SER A 164 -1.68 -0.08 -2.99
N PRO A 165 -1.79 1.25 -3.14
CA PRO A 165 -2.60 1.87 -4.20
C PRO A 165 -2.17 1.47 -5.61
N HIS A 166 -0.91 1.11 -5.79
CA HIS A 166 -0.35 0.63 -7.06
C HIS A 166 -1.13 -0.56 -7.64
N HIS A 167 -1.62 -1.44 -6.78
CA HIS A 167 -2.35 -2.63 -7.21
C HIS A 167 -3.66 -2.32 -7.95
N LEU A 168 -4.27 -1.15 -7.77
CA LEU A 168 -5.48 -0.76 -8.50
C LEU A 168 -5.32 -0.90 -10.01
N GLY A 169 -4.18 -0.52 -10.55
CA GLY A 169 -3.90 -0.60 -11.99
C GLY A 169 -3.54 -1.99 -12.51
N PHE A 170 -3.27 -2.94 -11.62
CA PHE A 170 -2.72 -4.25 -11.97
C PHE A 170 -3.31 -5.38 -11.11
N ILE A 171 -4.51 -5.16 -10.59
CA ILE A 171 -5.17 -6.10 -9.67
C ILE A 171 -5.47 -7.44 -10.34
N ASP A 172 -5.73 -7.45 -11.64
CA ASP A 172 -5.87 -8.65 -12.45
C ASP A 172 -4.60 -9.51 -12.44
N LYS A 173 -3.41 -8.89 -12.53
CA LYS A 173 -2.12 -9.59 -12.48
C LYS A 173 -1.82 -10.11 -11.07
N LEU A 174 -2.20 -9.34 -10.05
CA LEU A 174 -2.11 -9.79 -8.67
C LEU A 174 -2.96 -11.04 -8.45
N LEU A 175 -4.22 -11.04 -8.90
CA LEU A 175 -5.13 -12.19 -8.78
C LEU A 175 -4.64 -13.41 -9.59
N MET A 176 -3.97 -13.21 -10.71
CA MET A 176 -3.34 -14.32 -11.46
C MET A 176 -2.22 -14.99 -10.66
N VAL A 177 -1.43 -14.24 -9.90
CA VAL A 177 -0.29 -14.76 -9.11
C VAL A 177 -0.73 -15.28 -7.74
N PHE A 178 -1.77 -14.67 -7.15
CA PHE A 178 -2.36 -15.02 -5.86
C PHE A 178 -3.88 -15.24 -6.02
N PRO A 179 -4.29 -16.34 -6.67
CA PRO A 179 -5.70 -16.57 -7.03
C PRO A 179 -6.63 -16.78 -5.83
N ASP A 180 -6.08 -17.15 -4.68
CA ASP A 180 -6.79 -17.35 -3.42
C ASP A 180 -6.81 -16.09 -2.52
N SER A 181 -6.28 -14.96 -3.00
CA SER A 181 -6.27 -13.72 -2.24
C SER A 181 -7.67 -13.18 -1.97
N LYS A 182 -7.79 -12.46 -0.86
CA LYS A 182 -8.98 -11.68 -0.50
C LYS A 182 -8.63 -10.20 -0.56
N VAL A 183 -9.34 -9.44 -1.40
CA VAL A 183 -9.07 -8.03 -1.65
C VAL A 183 -10.04 -7.18 -0.85
N ILE A 184 -9.53 -6.24 -0.09
CA ILE A 184 -10.29 -5.23 0.65
C ILE A 184 -10.08 -3.92 -0.08
N GLN A 185 -11.14 -3.38 -0.69
CA GLN A 185 -11.09 -2.11 -1.39
C GLN A 185 -11.64 -1.01 -0.50
N THR A 186 -10.80 -0.02 -0.19
CA THR A 186 -11.20 1.11 0.65
C THR A 186 -11.70 2.27 -0.20
N HIS A 187 -12.85 2.86 0.18
CA HIS A 187 -13.54 3.90 -0.56
C HIS A 187 -13.61 5.22 0.20
N ARG A 188 -13.39 6.31 -0.52
CA ARG A 188 -13.55 7.69 -0.05
C ARG A 188 -13.76 8.61 -1.24
N ASP A 189 -14.49 9.71 -1.02
CA ASP A 189 -14.74 10.74 -2.03
C ASP A 189 -13.46 11.20 -2.76
N PRO A 190 -13.40 11.05 -4.11
CA PRO A 190 -12.26 11.50 -4.91
C PRO A 190 -12.01 13.01 -4.83
N GLN A 191 -13.02 13.83 -4.55
CA GLN A 191 -12.85 15.27 -4.32
C GLN A 191 -11.99 15.56 -3.08
N LYS A 192 -11.88 14.61 -2.13
CA LYS A 192 -11.04 14.70 -0.94
C LYS A 192 -9.69 13.98 -1.13
N THR A 193 -9.70 12.81 -1.80
CA THR A 193 -8.49 11.98 -1.90
C THR A 193 -7.52 12.47 -2.95
N VAL A 194 -8.00 12.91 -4.12
CA VAL A 194 -7.13 13.36 -5.22
C VAL A 194 -6.28 14.58 -4.82
N PRO A 195 -6.86 15.69 -4.33
CA PRO A 195 -6.03 16.85 -3.94
C PRO A 195 -5.12 16.54 -2.75
N SER A 196 -5.55 15.68 -1.82
CA SER A 196 -4.71 15.22 -0.71
C SER A 196 -3.48 14.44 -1.19
N PHE A 197 -3.66 13.58 -2.18
CA PHE A 197 -2.53 12.84 -2.77
C PHE A 197 -1.62 13.75 -3.58
N CYS A 198 -2.17 14.67 -4.36
CA CYS A 198 -1.39 15.67 -5.09
C CYS A 198 -0.55 16.54 -4.13
N SER A 199 -1.11 16.92 -2.98
CA SER A 199 -0.37 17.64 -1.93
C SER A 199 0.78 16.81 -1.37
N MET A 200 0.56 15.52 -1.14
CA MET A 200 1.63 14.61 -0.73
C MET A 200 2.76 14.55 -1.77
N CYS A 201 2.43 14.39 -3.06
CA CYS A 201 3.42 14.38 -4.13
C CYS A 201 4.17 15.71 -4.23
N ALA A 202 3.49 16.85 -4.10
CA ALA A 202 4.13 18.16 -4.11
C ALA A 202 5.18 18.28 -3.00
N ASN A 203 4.86 17.84 -1.79
CA ASN A 203 5.81 17.81 -0.66
C ASN A 203 6.99 16.86 -0.90
N LEU A 204 6.78 15.73 -1.61
CA LEU A 204 7.86 14.81 -1.97
C LEU A 204 8.75 15.36 -3.10
N PHE A 205 8.22 16.23 -3.97
CA PHE A 205 8.97 16.88 -5.02
C PHE A 205 9.90 18.00 -4.48
N GLU A 206 9.43 18.72 -3.46
CA GLU A 206 10.08 19.93 -2.96
C GLU A 206 11.57 19.77 -2.61
N PRO A 207 12.01 18.70 -1.90
CA PRO A 207 13.42 18.49 -1.60
C PRO A 207 14.26 18.06 -2.80
N LEU A 208 13.64 17.61 -3.90
CA LEU A 208 14.33 17.03 -5.06
C LEU A 208 14.42 17.96 -6.28
N THR A 209 13.65 19.07 -6.31
CA THR A 209 13.62 20.00 -7.44
C THR A 209 13.43 21.44 -7.00
N ASN A 210 14.07 22.36 -7.72
CA ASN A 210 13.94 23.80 -7.47
C ASN A 210 12.64 24.41 -8.05
N SER A 211 11.93 23.66 -8.90
CA SER A 211 10.67 24.11 -9.49
C SER A 211 9.81 22.94 -9.92
N TYR A 212 8.53 23.00 -9.60
CA TYR A 212 7.50 22.10 -10.09
C TYR A 212 6.20 22.85 -10.27
N ASP A 213 5.35 22.37 -11.16
CA ASP A 213 4.03 22.94 -11.43
C ASP A 213 2.95 22.06 -10.80
N LYS A 214 2.22 22.60 -9.82
CA LYS A 214 1.13 21.92 -9.13
C LYS A 214 0.01 21.51 -10.10
N ASN A 215 -0.26 22.28 -11.17
CA ASN A 215 -1.26 21.91 -12.17
C ASN A 215 -0.85 20.65 -12.95
N ASN A 216 0.46 20.49 -13.21
CA ASN A 216 0.96 19.25 -13.82
C ASN A 216 0.81 18.04 -12.88
N ILE A 217 1.05 18.22 -11.58
CA ILE A 217 0.84 17.18 -10.57
C ILE A 217 -0.64 16.80 -10.54
N GLY A 218 -1.54 17.80 -10.45
CA GLY A 218 -3.00 17.58 -10.45
C GLY A 218 -3.49 16.84 -11.68
N SER A 219 -3.18 17.33 -12.86
CA SER A 219 -3.62 16.74 -14.13
C SER A 219 -3.08 15.32 -14.31
N HIS A 220 -1.81 15.06 -13.98
CA HIS A 220 -1.19 13.74 -14.07
C HIS A 220 -1.91 12.74 -13.17
N TRP A 221 -1.98 13.04 -11.87
CA TRP A 221 -2.52 12.08 -10.91
C TRP A 221 -4.03 11.91 -11.01
N ALA A 222 -4.79 12.97 -11.28
CA ALA A 222 -6.24 12.83 -11.44
C ALA A 222 -6.60 11.91 -12.63
N ASN A 223 -5.91 12.05 -13.77
CA ASN A 223 -6.10 11.15 -14.92
C ASN A 223 -5.65 9.72 -14.63
N LYS A 224 -4.49 9.54 -14.01
CA LYS A 224 -3.96 8.22 -13.69
C LYS A 224 -4.84 7.49 -12.68
N LEU A 225 -5.22 8.16 -11.59
CA LEU A 225 -6.03 7.57 -10.53
C LEU A 225 -7.43 7.18 -11.03
N SER A 226 -8.06 7.98 -11.90
CA SER A 226 -9.35 7.60 -12.49
C SER A 226 -9.23 6.35 -13.37
N LYS A 227 -8.17 6.27 -14.19
CA LYS A 227 -7.91 5.12 -15.07
C LYS A 227 -7.70 3.83 -14.28
N VAL A 228 -6.80 3.85 -13.27
CA VAL A 228 -6.51 2.64 -12.49
C VAL A 228 -7.68 2.21 -11.61
N LEU A 229 -8.48 3.18 -11.13
CA LEU A 229 -9.67 2.88 -10.35
C LEU A 229 -10.76 2.22 -11.21
N ASN A 230 -11.01 2.72 -12.41
CA ASN A 230 -11.96 2.12 -13.35
C ASN A 230 -11.55 0.68 -13.71
N HIS A 231 -10.24 0.45 -13.96
CA HIS A 231 -9.74 -0.91 -14.18
C HIS A 231 -10.00 -1.82 -12.98
N CYS A 232 -9.74 -1.35 -11.76
CA CYS A 232 -10.01 -2.13 -10.54
C CYS A 232 -11.50 -2.45 -10.40
N MET A 233 -12.40 -1.51 -10.71
CA MET A 233 -13.85 -1.72 -10.70
C MET A 233 -14.28 -2.80 -11.70
N GLU A 234 -13.75 -2.78 -12.92
CA GLU A 234 -14.02 -3.82 -13.93
C GLU A 234 -13.61 -5.21 -13.41
N VAL A 235 -12.42 -5.33 -12.80
CA VAL A 235 -11.93 -6.59 -12.25
C VAL A 235 -12.74 -7.03 -11.03
N SER A 236 -13.09 -6.12 -10.12
CA SER A 236 -13.90 -6.44 -8.94
C SER A 236 -15.31 -6.91 -9.32
N ASN A 237 -15.95 -6.26 -10.27
CA ASN A 237 -17.26 -6.67 -10.79
C ASN A 237 -17.23 -8.06 -11.45
N ALA A 238 -16.09 -8.44 -12.06
CA ALA A 238 -15.90 -9.76 -12.64
C ALA A 238 -15.56 -10.85 -11.59
N ASN A 239 -15.10 -10.46 -10.39
CA ASN A 239 -14.62 -11.36 -9.34
C ASN A 239 -15.21 -11.00 -7.95
N PRO A 240 -16.54 -10.90 -7.80
CA PRO A 240 -17.15 -10.34 -6.58
C PRO A 240 -16.82 -11.11 -5.30
N ASP A 241 -16.59 -12.43 -5.39
CA ASP A 241 -16.25 -13.27 -4.23
C ASP A 241 -14.85 -13.00 -3.65
N ASN A 242 -14.00 -12.30 -4.41
CA ASN A 242 -12.65 -11.94 -4.00
C ASN A 242 -12.57 -10.54 -3.38
N PHE A 243 -13.62 -9.72 -3.48
CA PHE A 243 -13.59 -8.32 -3.07
C PHE A 243 -14.56 -8.02 -1.93
N LEU A 244 -14.11 -7.16 -1.01
CA LEU A 244 -14.92 -6.52 0.02
C LEU A 244 -14.71 -5.02 -0.05
N ASP A 245 -15.80 -4.27 -0.10
CA ASP A 245 -15.79 -2.81 -0.08
C ASP A 245 -15.84 -2.29 1.36
N LEU A 246 -14.93 -1.37 1.71
CA LEU A 246 -14.89 -0.69 3.00
C LEU A 246 -15.02 0.82 2.82
N ASP A 247 -16.00 1.40 3.49
CA ASP A 247 -16.18 2.85 3.52
C ASP A 247 -15.24 3.52 4.54
N PHE A 248 -14.56 4.60 4.11
CA PHE A 248 -13.62 5.34 4.94
C PHE A 248 -14.29 5.93 6.19
N LEU A 249 -15.51 6.47 6.07
CA LEU A 249 -16.17 7.13 7.19
C LEU A 249 -16.56 6.13 8.27
N LYS A 250 -17.06 4.94 7.87
CA LYS A 250 -17.35 3.84 8.79
C LYS A 250 -16.09 3.35 9.49
N MET A 251 -14.98 3.24 8.73
CA MET A 251 -13.67 2.87 9.30
C MET A 251 -13.16 3.89 10.32
N ILE A 252 -13.45 5.17 10.15
CA ILE A 252 -13.07 6.19 11.15
C ILE A 252 -14.00 6.16 12.36
N GLU A 253 -15.29 5.94 12.16
CA GLU A 253 -16.31 5.91 13.20
C GLU A 253 -16.09 4.69 14.13
N ASP A 254 -16.10 3.50 13.59
CA ASP A 254 -15.88 2.25 14.36
C ASP A 254 -15.00 1.25 13.61
N PRO A 255 -13.67 1.41 13.68
CA PRO A 255 -12.75 0.50 12.98
C PRO A 255 -12.83 -0.96 13.47
N ILE A 256 -13.22 -1.20 14.73
CA ILE A 256 -13.31 -2.56 15.26
C ILE A 256 -14.54 -3.28 14.69
N ALA A 257 -15.68 -2.60 14.58
CA ALA A 257 -16.85 -3.17 13.92
C ALA A 257 -16.57 -3.49 12.45
N GLU A 258 -15.90 -2.59 11.72
CA GLU A 258 -15.51 -2.83 10.33
C GLU A 258 -14.51 -3.99 10.20
N MET A 259 -13.55 -4.15 11.13
CA MET A 259 -12.67 -5.33 11.16
C MET A 259 -13.45 -6.63 11.38
N SER A 260 -14.50 -6.66 12.17
CA SER A 260 -15.35 -7.82 12.30
C SER A 260 -15.96 -8.27 10.95
N ILE A 261 -16.37 -7.32 10.10
CA ILE A 261 -16.86 -7.59 8.74
C ILE A 261 -15.74 -8.16 7.87
N VAL A 262 -14.53 -7.57 7.94
CA VAL A 262 -13.34 -8.06 7.23
C VAL A 262 -13.04 -9.50 7.60
N TYR A 263 -13.04 -9.85 8.90
CA TYR A 263 -12.73 -11.21 9.35
C TYR A 263 -13.73 -12.24 8.86
N LYS A 264 -15.00 -11.88 8.81
CA LYS A 264 -16.04 -12.73 8.19
C LYS A 264 -15.75 -12.96 6.70
N PHE A 265 -15.38 -11.90 5.97
CA PHE A 265 -15.07 -11.99 4.55
C PHE A 265 -13.83 -12.84 4.26
N ILE A 266 -12.78 -12.72 5.06
CA ILE A 266 -11.54 -13.48 4.89
C ILE A 266 -11.64 -14.92 5.44
N ASN A 267 -12.82 -15.34 5.92
CA ASN A 267 -13.07 -16.65 6.53
C ASN A 267 -12.11 -16.97 7.70
N GLN A 268 -11.95 -16.01 8.61
CA GLN A 268 -11.11 -16.17 9.80
C GLN A 268 -11.88 -15.66 11.03
N ASP A 269 -11.76 -16.36 12.17
CA ASP A 269 -12.43 -15.97 13.39
C ASP A 269 -11.87 -14.63 13.92
N PHE A 270 -12.76 -13.68 14.23
CA PHE A 270 -12.41 -12.47 14.93
C PHE A 270 -12.34 -12.76 16.43
N THR A 271 -11.15 -13.08 16.91
CA THR A 271 -10.91 -13.49 18.29
C THR A 271 -10.67 -12.30 19.21
N ASP A 272 -10.92 -12.48 20.53
CA ASP A 272 -10.59 -11.49 21.55
C ASP A 272 -9.11 -11.07 21.49
N GLN A 273 -8.22 -11.98 21.12
CA GLN A 273 -6.79 -11.67 20.95
C GLN A 273 -6.56 -10.68 19.79
N ALA A 274 -7.23 -10.86 18.65
CA ALA A 274 -7.14 -9.96 17.50
C ALA A 274 -7.74 -8.58 17.85
N GLU A 275 -8.93 -8.57 18.44
CA GLU A 275 -9.61 -7.34 18.86
C GLU A 275 -8.77 -6.54 19.86
N ASN A 276 -8.23 -7.19 20.87
CA ASN A 276 -7.37 -6.54 21.87
C ASN A 276 -6.08 -5.98 21.24
N ALA A 277 -5.45 -6.70 20.31
CA ALA A 277 -4.25 -6.23 19.62
C ALA A 277 -4.54 -4.99 18.75
N MET A 278 -5.65 -4.99 18.02
CA MET A 278 -6.08 -3.86 17.19
C MET A 278 -6.46 -2.64 18.05
N THR A 279 -7.15 -2.88 19.16
CA THR A 279 -7.54 -1.82 20.10
C THR A 279 -6.30 -1.19 20.75
N ALA A 280 -5.32 -1.99 21.15
CA ALA A 280 -4.05 -1.52 21.68
C ALA A 280 -3.30 -0.67 20.64
N TRP A 281 -3.17 -1.19 19.41
CA TRP A 281 -2.54 -0.44 18.31
C TRP A 281 -3.23 0.90 18.06
N LYS A 282 -4.58 0.92 18.01
CA LYS A 282 -5.36 2.15 17.84
C LYS A 282 -5.09 3.17 18.94
N ALA A 283 -5.05 2.71 20.20
CA ALA A 283 -4.80 3.60 21.36
C ALA A 283 -3.40 4.23 21.31
N GLU A 284 -2.39 3.49 20.85
CA GLU A 284 -1.01 3.97 20.74
C GLU A 284 -0.83 4.97 19.57
N ASN A 285 -1.66 4.87 18.51
CA ASN A 285 -1.50 5.63 17.26
C ASN A 285 -2.62 6.68 17.04
N GLN A 286 -3.38 7.08 18.07
CA GLN A 286 -4.48 8.04 17.97
C GLN A 286 -4.08 9.45 17.48
N HIS A 287 -2.80 9.81 17.51
CA HIS A 287 -2.30 11.17 17.25
C HIS A 287 -1.71 11.38 15.85
N GLU A 288 -1.72 10.37 14.99
CA GLU A 288 -1.04 10.41 13.68
C GLU A 288 -1.79 11.19 12.58
N MET A 289 -2.98 11.72 12.84
CA MET A 289 -3.74 12.46 11.85
C MET A 289 -3.56 13.98 11.99
N GLY A 290 -2.52 14.52 11.35
CA GLY A 290 -2.41 15.96 11.12
C GLY A 290 -3.52 16.47 10.17
N SER A 291 -4.03 17.69 10.41
CA SER A 291 -4.94 18.36 9.49
C SER A 291 -4.12 19.12 8.44
N HIS A 292 -4.10 18.64 7.20
CA HIS A 292 -3.57 19.41 6.08
C HIS A 292 -4.72 20.05 5.30
N HIS A 293 -4.55 21.33 4.96
CA HIS A 293 -5.47 22.03 4.06
C HIS A 293 -4.96 21.90 2.62
N TYR A 294 -5.79 21.38 1.76
CA TYR A 294 -5.55 21.24 0.32
C TYR A 294 -6.88 21.41 -0.42
N SER A 295 -6.83 21.92 -1.64
CA SER A 295 -8.01 22.06 -2.49
C SER A 295 -7.74 21.60 -3.92
N LEU A 296 -8.78 21.31 -4.67
CA LEU A 296 -8.68 20.98 -6.10
C LEU A 296 -8.06 22.11 -6.90
N GLU A 297 -8.45 23.35 -6.60
CA GLU A 297 -8.00 24.56 -7.29
C GLU A 297 -6.49 24.77 -7.15
N GLU A 298 -5.91 24.40 -6.02
CA GLU A 298 -4.46 24.47 -5.79
C GLU A 298 -3.67 23.64 -6.81
N PHE A 299 -4.28 22.57 -7.33
CA PHE A 299 -3.70 21.66 -8.32
C PHE A 299 -4.29 21.85 -9.73
N GLY A 300 -4.97 22.97 -9.98
CA GLY A 300 -5.58 23.29 -11.27
C GLY A 300 -6.72 22.37 -11.67
N LEU A 301 -7.37 21.71 -10.71
CA LEU A 301 -8.49 20.80 -10.91
C LEU A 301 -9.81 21.50 -10.59
N ALA A 302 -10.80 21.32 -11.48
CA ALA A 302 -12.18 21.74 -11.21
C ALA A 302 -12.97 20.57 -10.59
N PRO A 303 -13.94 20.82 -9.70
CA PRO A 303 -14.84 19.78 -9.19
C PRO A 303 -15.50 18.97 -10.30
N THR A 304 -15.92 19.63 -11.37
CA THR A 304 -16.53 18.99 -12.55
C THR A 304 -15.61 18.00 -13.26
N PHE A 305 -14.30 18.20 -13.19
CA PHE A 305 -13.34 17.21 -13.71
C PHE A 305 -13.41 15.92 -12.90
N ILE A 306 -13.43 16.01 -11.58
CA ILE A 306 -13.56 14.84 -10.70
C ILE A 306 -14.90 14.15 -10.90
N GLU A 307 -16.00 14.91 -10.89
CA GLU A 307 -17.34 14.39 -11.11
C GLU A 307 -17.46 13.62 -12.45
N THR A 308 -16.80 14.11 -13.50
CA THR A 308 -16.84 13.47 -14.82
C THR A 308 -15.98 12.21 -14.87
N ASN A 309 -14.74 12.28 -14.41
CA ASN A 309 -13.77 11.20 -14.59
C ASN A 309 -13.92 10.07 -13.55
N PHE A 310 -14.56 10.35 -12.41
CA PHE A 310 -14.84 9.39 -11.35
C PHE A 310 -16.33 9.08 -11.20
N ASN A 311 -17.16 9.44 -12.19
CA ASN A 311 -18.62 9.36 -12.11
C ASN A 311 -19.13 7.97 -11.75
N GLU A 312 -18.63 6.93 -12.41
CA GLU A 312 -19.06 5.54 -12.15
C GLU A 312 -18.71 5.12 -10.73
N TYR A 313 -17.49 5.43 -10.28
CA TYR A 313 -17.05 5.16 -8.93
C TYR A 313 -17.88 5.90 -7.86
N ILE A 314 -18.10 7.20 -8.05
CA ILE A 314 -18.91 8.02 -7.13
C ILE A 314 -20.33 7.45 -7.04
N ASN A 315 -20.95 7.09 -8.16
CA ASN A 315 -22.31 6.55 -8.17
C ASN A 315 -22.43 5.16 -7.52
N GLN A 316 -21.35 4.36 -7.55
CA GLN A 316 -21.36 2.99 -7.04
C GLN A 316 -20.99 2.93 -5.56
N TYR A 317 -20.02 3.74 -5.09
CA TYR A 317 -19.39 3.56 -3.80
C TYR A 317 -19.49 4.75 -2.85
N ILE A 318 -19.84 5.94 -3.34
CA ILE A 318 -19.88 7.12 -2.48
C ILE A 318 -21.33 7.50 -2.18
N ASP A 319 -21.67 7.49 -0.90
CA ASP A 319 -22.99 7.89 -0.45
C ASP A 319 -23.19 9.40 -0.66
N LYS A 320 -24.20 9.75 -1.46
CA LYS A 320 -24.49 11.14 -1.81
C LYS A 320 -24.97 12.00 -0.62
N GLU A 321 -25.35 11.37 0.49
CA GLU A 321 -25.70 12.08 1.72
C GLU A 321 -24.44 12.57 2.48
N ASN A 322 -23.26 12.07 2.10
CA ASN A 322 -21.96 12.40 2.72
C ASN A 322 -21.05 13.28 1.85
N LEU A 323 -21.55 13.75 0.68
CA LEU A 323 -20.88 14.73 -0.18
C LEU A 323 -21.27 16.15 0.25
#